data_096645c990bbfd9909b1746885fc0fc2
#
_entry.id   096645c990bbfd9909b1746885fc0fc2
#
_cell.length_a   1.000
_cell.length_b   1.000
_cell.length_c   1.000
_cell.angle_alpha   90.00
_cell.angle_beta   90.00
_cell.angle_gamma   90.00
#
_symmetry.space_group_name_H-M   'P 1'
#
loop_
_entity.id
_entity.type
_entity.pdbx_description
1 polymer ?
#
loop_
_entity_poly.entity_id
_entity_poly.type
_entity_poly.pdbx_seq_one_letter_code
_entity_poly.pdbx_strand_id
1 'polypeptide(L)'
;MNKYIRDKLRLPAITLAVVLSLLSHSLCAQDTLSLLVPEAEKEFLQNNFSLLAAKYNIDANRALIKQARLWDNPILSTDQNIYDQQGFFKHNNNSGQVYVQVSQLIKTAGKRNKLATLAQDNTTLAIDQFDDLLRTLRFSLISDLFEVEHQLKIKKVYDSEIAQLEILVKGMDAQLQAGNISVKDNMRVKALLFNLQNELVNIEAAIIPLESEIHLLLNNGHDSAFIKPVLGYHLPDLINTTLPERQQLIQQALATRPDGKAARTQLDYQSHNLAYQKALAKPDVNIGTEFDQHSSYSPNYIGLAVSLPLNILNRNKGNIANAQYSIRQQQAILDGQNQRISSEVNAAVDQILFYQKVNNLQQLEFSQQYDTLFQNMLSSYQQRQVSLLEFIDFTDAYKDSKLKLLDQHTALIKALLELNFQVGKDVITINK
;
A
#
# COMPACT_ATOMS: atom_id res chain seq x y z
N MET A 1 -5.45 -76.39 -14.95
CA MET A 1 -5.61 -75.90 -13.56
C MET A 1 -4.69 -74.72 -13.19
N ASN A 2 -3.75 -74.32 -14.05
CA ASN A 2 -2.77 -73.25 -13.71
C ASN A 2 -3.06 -71.84 -14.23
N LYS A 3 -4.11 -71.64 -15.06
CA LYS A 3 -4.42 -70.33 -15.61
C LYS A 3 -5.41 -69.54 -14.73
N TYR A 4 -6.31 -70.22 -14.04
CA TYR A 4 -7.37 -69.65 -13.20
C TYR A 4 -6.85 -69.05 -11.85
N ILE A 5 -5.75 -69.55 -11.36
CA ILE A 5 -5.11 -69.10 -10.09
C ILE A 5 -4.27 -67.84 -10.36
N ARG A 6 -3.74 -67.65 -11.55
CA ARG A 6 -2.89 -66.51 -11.94
C ARG A 6 -3.72 -65.24 -12.15
N ASP A 7 -4.97 -65.34 -12.54
CA ASP A 7 -5.85 -64.17 -12.76
C ASP A 7 -6.50 -63.70 -11.46
N LYS A 8 -6.74 -64.57 -10.46
CA LYS A 8 -7.26 -64.18 -9.14
C LYS A 8 -6.24 -63.45 -8.26
N LEU A 9 -4.95 -63.60 -8.50
CA LEU A 9 -3.88 -62.91 -7.78
C LEU A 9 -3.49 -61.55 -8.43
N ARG A 10 -3.88 -61.32 -9.68
CA ARG A 10 -3.60 -60.04 -10.39
C ARG A 10 -4.57 -58.96 -10.04
N LEU A 11 -5.82 -59.26 -9.71
CA LEU A 11 -6.84 -58.25 -9.33
C LEU A 11 -6.49 -57.54 -7.99
N PRO A 12 -6.10 -58.24 -6.90
CA PRO A 12 -5.74 -57.57 -5.66
C PRO A 12 -4.40 -56.81 -5.75
N ALA A 13 -3.48 -57.24 -6.61
CA ALA A 13 -2.21 -56.51 -6.83
C ALA A 13 -2.40 -55.20 -7.60
N ILE A 14 -3.32 -55.18 -8.58
CA ILE A 14 -3.65 -53.97 -9.34
C ILE A 14 -4.44 -53.00 -8.47
N THR A 15 -5.38 -53.47 -7.64
CA THR A 15 -6.10 -52.60 -6.69
C THR A 15 -5.20 -52.03 -5.60
N LEU A 16 -4.22 -52.82 -5.11
CA LEU A 16 -3.22 -52.36 -4.16
C LEU A 16 -2.28 -51.31 -4.78
N ALA A 17 -1.86 -51.49 -6.03
CA ALA A 17 -1.03 -50.54 -6.76
C ALA A 17 -1.79 -49.23 -7.07
N VAL A 18 -3.09 -49.27 -7.37
CA VAL A 18 -3.94 -48.12 -7.57
C VAL A 18 -4.20 -47.40 -6.24
N VAL A 19 -4.39 -48.10 -5.14
CA VAL A 19 -4.52 -47.55 -3.79
C VAL A 19 -3.20 -46.90 -3.33
N LEU A 20 -2.03 -47.55 -3.60
CA LEU A 20 -0.73 -46.93 -3.31
C LEU A 20 -0.42 -45.70 -4.19
N SER A 21 -0.88 -45.68 -5.44
CA SER A 21 -0.73 -44.48 -6.31
C SER A 21 -1.68 -43.35 -5.96
N LEU A 22 -2.82 -43.66 -5.33
CA LEU A 22 -3.75 -42.62 -4.77
C LEU A 22 -3.27 -42.12 -3.40
N LEU A 23 -2.38 -42.84 -2.71
CA LEU A 23 -1.74 -42.42 -1.46
C LEU A 23 -0.43 -41.64 -1.68
N SER A 24 0.09 -41.57 -2.89
CA SER A 24 1.10 -40.60 -3.27
C SER A 24 0.46 -39.22 -3.47
N HIS A 25 -0.32 -38.78 -2.47
CA HIS A 25 -0.59 -37.36 -2.30
C HIS A 25 0.80 -36.74 -2.06
N SER A 26 1.21 -35.93 -3.00
CA SER A 26 2.35 -35.03 -2.86
C SER A 26 2.31 -34.50 -1.43
N LEU A 27 3.24 -34.93 -0.60
CA LEU A 27 3.68 -34.09 0.50
C LEU A 27 4.05 -32.78 -0.21
N CYS A 28 3.13 -31.83 -0.30
CA CYS A 28 3.46 -30.46 -0.61
C CYS A 28 4.42 -30.05 0.51
N ALA A 29 5.70 -30.26 0.28
CA ALA A 29 6.71 -29.50 0.98
C ALA A 29 6.28 -28.06 0.70
N GLN A 30 5.90 -27.34 1.75
CA GLN A 30 5.50 -25.95 1.65
C GLN A 30 6.66 -25.26 0.96
N ASP A 31 6.39 -24.74 -0.24
CA ASP A 31 7.43 -24.13 -1.08
C ASP A 31 7.98 -22.91 -0.31
N THR A 32 9.29 -22.77 -0.22
CA THR A 32 9.90 -21.67 0.52
C THR A 32 10.42 -20.64 -0.49
N LEU A 33 9.83 -19.48 -0.49
CA LEU A 33 10.24 -18.35 -1.31
C LEU A 33 11.32 -17.54 -0.56
N SER A 34 12.57 -17.69 -0.98
CA SER A 34 13.66 -16.83 -0.51
C SER A 34 13.59 -15.50 -1.24
N LEU A 35 13.36 -14.41 -0.51
CA LEU A 35 13.03 -13.11 -1.09
C LEU A 35 14.03 -12.04 -0.67
N LEU A 36 14.78 -11.50 -1.65
CA LEU A 36 15.61 -10.32 -1.48
C LEU A 36 14.76 -9.05 -1.59
N VAL A 37 15.06 -8.00 -0.81
CA VAL A 37 14.30 -6.74 -0.87
C VAL A 37 14.24 -6.15 -2.28
N PRO A 38 15.32 -6.07 -3.08
CA PRO A 38 15.23 -5.55 -4.44
C PRO A 38 14.37 -6.39 -5.39
N GLU A 39 14.32 -7.71 -5.18
CA GLU A 39 13.47 -8.61 -5.96
C GLU A 39 12.00 -8.41 -5.59
N ALA A 40 11.70 -8.34 -4.29
CA ALA A 40 10.37 -8.05 -3.79
C ALA A 40 9.84 -6.70 -4.32
N GLU A 41 10.65 -5.65 -4.26
CA GLU A 41 10.28 -4.34 -4.80
C GLU A 41 9.99 -4.39 -6.31
N LYS A 42 10.79 -5.13 -7.07
CA LYS A 42 10.59 -5.28 -8.51
C LYS A 42 9.27 -6.01 -8.83
N GLU A 43 8.99 -7.12 -8.14
CA GLU A 43 7.74 -7.86 -8.32
C GLU A 43 6.52 -7.02 -7.92
N PHE A 44 6.61 -6.36 -6.77
CA PHE A 44 5.59 -5.43 -6.29
C PHE A 44 5.25 -4.35 -7.32
N LEU A 45 6.27 -3.68 -7.88
CA LEU A 45 6.08 -2.63 -8.89
C LEU A 45 5.44 -3.14 -10.19
N GLN A 46 5.65 -4.41 -10.53
CA GLN A 46 5.13 -5.00 -11.77
C GLN A 46 3.71 -5.54 -11.61
N ASN A 47 3.37 -6.11 -10.46
CA ASN A 47 2.21 -6.98 -10.32
C ASN A 47 1.12 -6.40 -9.41
N ASN A 48 1.40 -5.36 -8.61
CA ASN A 48 0.45 -4.85 -7.64
C ASN A 48 -0.78 -4.20 -8.27
N PHE A 49 -1.96 -4.74 -7.98
CA PHE A 49 -3.22 -4.26 -8.56
C PHE A 49 -3.62 -2.85 -8.08
N SER A 50 -3.25 -2.45 -6.87
CA SER A 50 -3.55 -1.10 -6.38
C SER A 50 -2.77 -0.05 -7.16
N LEU A 51 -1.49 -0.32 -7.47
CA LEU A 51 -0.69 0.55 -8.32
C LEU A 51 -1.21 0.59 -9.76
N LEU A 52 -1.62 -0.57 -10.31
CA LEU A 52 -2.22 -0.63 -11.64
C LEU A 52 -3.52 0.18 -11.72
N ALA A 53 -4.40 0.04 -10.74
CA ALA A 53 -5.65 0.82 -10.66
C ALA A 53 -5.38 2.32 -10.56
N ALA A 54 -4.42 2.73 -9.72
CA ALA A 54 -4.04 4.14 -9.59
C ALA A 54 -3.41 4.69 -10.89
N LYS A 55 -2.66 3.87 -11.64
CA LYS A 55 -2.16 4.25 -12.97
C LYS A 55 -3.28 4.48 -13.98
N TYR A 56 -4.30 3.61 -14.00
CA TYR A 56 -5.47 3.82 -14.85
C TYR A 56 -6.26 5.08 -14.43
N ASN A 57 -6.29 5.42 -13.14
CA ASN A 57 -6.91 6.68 -12.69
C ASN A 57 -6.16 7.91 -13.25
N ILE A 58 -4.83 7.88 -13.33
CA ILE A 58 -4.05 8.94 -13.98
C ILE A 58 -4.43 9.05 -15.47
N ASP A 59 -4.50 7.92 -16.18
CA ASP A 59 -4.81 7.91 -17.61
C ASP A 59 -6.26 8.38 -17.87
N ALA A 60 -7.22 8.03 -16.99
CA ALA A 60 -8.58 8.54 -17.05
C ALA A 60 -8.64 10.07 -16.89
N ASN A 61 -7.91 10.63 -15.92
CA ASN A 61 -7.82 12.09 -15.72
C ASN A 61 -7.13 12.78 -16.92
N ARG A 62 -6.09 12.18 -17.52
CA ARG A 62 -5.46 12.69 -18.74
C ARG A 62 -6.44 12.77 -19.93
N ALA A 63 -7.32 11.78 -20.05
CA ALA A 63 -8.35 11.80 -21.10
C ALA A 63 -9.30 12.99 -20.95
N LEU A 64 -9.63 13.39 -19.72
CA LEU A 64 -10.48 14.56 -19.45
C LEU A 64 -9.85 15.89 -19.87
N ILE A 65 -8.52 16.00 -19.94
CA ILE A 65 -7.85 17.20 -20.48
C ILE A 65 -8.21 17.40 -21.95
N LYS A 66 -8.26 16.30 -22.74
CA LYS A 66 -8.67 16.35 -24.14
C LYS A 66 -10.13 16.81 -24.24
N GLN A 67 -11.02 16.20 -23.43
CA GLN A 67 -12.43 16.56 -23.42
C GLN A 67 -12.67 18.04 -23.04
N ALA A 68 -11.93 18.55 -22.06
CA ALA A 68 -12.05 19.95 -21.62
C ALA A 68 -11.62 20.98 -22.70
N ARG A 69 -10.82 20.55 -23.66
CA ARG A 69 -10.33 21.39 -24.79
C ARG A 69 -11.25 21.37 -26.00
N LEU A 70 -12.25 20.50 -26.07
CA LEU A 70 -13.14 20.44 -27.22
C LEU A 70 -14.03 21.67 -27.30
N TRP A 71 -14.39 22.00 -28.54
CA TRP A 71 -15.47 22.96 -28.81
C TRP A 71 -16.81 22.28 -28.57
N ASP A 72 -17.80 23.07 -28.16
CA ASP A 72 -19.17 22.57 -28.14
C ASP A 72 -19.61 22.25 -29.58
N ASN A 73 -20.46 21.25 -29.74
CA ASN A 73 -20.96 20.89 -31.03
C ASN A 73 -21.87 21.96 -31.59
N PRO A 74 -21.85 22.22 -32.94
CA PRO A 74 -22.86 23.03 -33.59
C PRO A 74 -24.26 22.45 -33.36
N ILE A 75 -25.22 23.33 -33.23
CA ILE A 75 -26.64 22.97 -33.08
C ILE A 75 -27.31 23.28 -34.42
N LEU A 76 -27.91 22.22 -35.01
CA LEU A 76 -28.84 22.36 -36.14
C LEU A 76 -30.26 22.39 -35.60
N SER A 77 -30.97 23.46 -35.84
CA SER A 77 -32.38 23.60 -35.52
C SER A 77 -33.17 23.73 -36.82
N THR A 78 -34.32 23.07 -36.88
CA THR A 78 -35.24 23.17 -38.00
C THR A 78 -36.65 23.32 -37.46
N ASP A 79 -37.46 24.15 -38.12
CA ASP A 79 -38.89 24.27 -37.88
C ASP A 79 -39.59 24.15 -39.23
N GLN A 80 -40.50 23.22 -39.30
CA GLN A 80 -41.28 22.92 -40.50
C GLN A 80 -42.72 22.72 -40.11
N ASN A 81 -43.64 23.32 -40.84
CA ASN A 81 -45.06 23.08 -40.56
C ASN A 81 -45.46 21.68 -41.04
N ILE A 82 -46.20 20.99 -40.20
CA ILE A 82 -46.75 19.65 -40.49
C ILE A 82 -48.12 19.77 -41.20
N TYR A 83 -48.88 20.81 -40.83
CA TYR A 83 -50.23 21.05 -41.36
C TYR A 83 -50.49 22.57 -41.48
N ASP A 84 -51.10 22.97 -42.58
CA ASP A 84 -51.71 24.26 -42.77
C ASP A 84 -53.11 24.13 -43.43
N GLN A 85 -53.81 25.23 -43.73
CA GLN A 85 -55.11 25.22 -44.33
C GLN A 85 -55.16 24.54 -45.73
N GLN A 86 -54.00 24.28 -46.34
CA GLN A 86 -53.86 23.63 -47.65
C GLN A 86 -53.54 22.14 -47.56
N GLY A 87 -53.25 21.62 -46.37
CA GLY A 87 -52.99 20.19 -46.11
C GLY A 87 -51.70 19.89 -45.34
N PHE A 88 -51.42 18.55 -45.21
CA PHE A 88 -50.25 18.05 -44.49
C PHE A 88 -48.99 18.14 -45.37
N PHE A 89 -47.86 18.55 -44.76
CA PHE A 89 -46.50 18.59 -45.34
C PHE A 89 -46.42 19.31 -46.71
N LYS A 90 -47.25 20.29 -46.94
CA LYS A 90 -47.16 21.11 -48.18
C LYS A 90 -46.15 22.23 -48.01
N HIS A 91 -45.09 22.18 -48.82
CA HIS A 91 -44.04 23.18 -48.88
C HIS A 91 -43.88 23.61 -50.34
N ASN A 92 -44.35 24.80 -50.64
CA ASN A 92 -44.20 25.42 -51.97
C ASN A 92 -43.99 26.93 -51.79
N ASN A 93 -43.80 27.67 -52.87
CA ASN A 93 -43.54 29.09 -52.80
C ASN A 93 -44.64 29.95 -52.14
N ASN A 94 -45.87 29.40 -51.96
CA ASN A 94 -47.02 30.13 -51.43
C ASN A 94 -47.57 29.55 -50.13
N SER A 95 -47.08 28.39 -49.69
CA SER A 95 -47.53 27.71 -48.46
C SER A 95 -46.44 26.81 -47.87
N GLY A 96 -46.55 26.62 -46.58
CA GLY A 96 -45.59 25.87 -45.80
C GLY A 96 -44.43 26.74 -45.29
N GLN A 97 -43.81 26.30 -44.18
CA GLN A 97 -42.67 27.01 -43.57
C GLN A 97 -41.49 26.04 -43.51
N VAL A 98 -40.38 26.46 -44.00
CA VAL A 98 -39.07 25.80 -43.80
C VAL A 98 -38.13 26.80 -43.15
N TYR A 99 -37.79 26.52 -41.92
CA TYR A 99 -36.76 27.26 -41.19
C TYR A 99 -35.62 26.31 -40.85
N VAL A 100 -34.39 26.71 -41.11
CA VAL A 100 -33.16 25.97 -40.78
C VAL A 100 -32.16 26.92 -40.20
N GLN A 101 -31.62 26.60 -39.04
CA GLN A 101 -30.57 27.37 -38.40
C GLN A 101 -29.40 26.45 -37.99
N VAL A 102 -28.19 26.88 -38.25
CA VAL A 102 -26.97 26.30 -37.70
C VAL A 102 -26.31 27.30 -36.77
N SER A 103 -26.11 26.92 -35.52
CA SER A 103 -25.50 27.81 -34.53
C SER A 103 -24.40 27.15 -33.76
N GLN A 104 -23.37 27.94 -33.35
CA GLN A 104 -22.19 27.52 -32.61
C GLN A 104 -22.04 28.35 -31.35
N LEU A 105 -21.95 27.66 -30.20
CA LEU A 105 -21.62 28.31 -28.94
C LEU A 105 -20.10 28.60 -28.87
N ILE A 106 -19.77 29.87 -28.63
CA ILE A 106 -18.40 30.34 -28.40
C ILE A 106 -18.26 30.72 -26.93
N LYS A 107 -17.56 29.83 -26.17
CA LYS A 107 -17.22 30.07 -24.77
C LYS A 107 -16.24 31.25 -24.67
N THR A 108 -16.63 32.31 -24.01
CA THR A 108 -15.84 33.52 -23.80
C THR A 108 -14.97 33.46 -22.55
N ALA A 109 -14.23 34.53 -22.26
CA ALA A 109 -13.42 34.70 -21.04
C ALA A 109 -12.41 33.56 -20.77
N GLY A 110 -12.06 32.80 -21.81
CA GLY A 110 -11.12 31.67 -21.70
C GLY A 110 -11.65 30.48 -20.89
N LYS A 111 -12.98 30.31 -20.77
CA LYS A 111 -13.62 29.25 -19.97
C LYS A 111 -13.09 27.88 -20.33
N ARG A 112 -12.94 27.58 -21.64
CA ARG A 112 -12.43 26.32 -22.14
C ARG A 112 -10.99 26.06 -21.67
N ASN A 113 -10.10 27.03 -21.76
CA ASN A 113 -8.72 26.89 -21.31
C ASN A 113 -8.64 26.73 -19.79
N LYS A 114 -9.47 27.50 -19.03
CA LYS A 114 -9.55 27.37 -17.57
C LYS A 114 -10.07 25.99 -17.15
N LEU A 115 -11.06 25.44 -17.85
CA LEU A 115 -11.53 24.08 -17.62
C LEU A 115 -10.45 23.04 -17.91
N ALA A 116 -9.66 23.24 -18.97
CA ALA A 116 -8.53 22.38 -19.29
C ALA A 116 -7.42 22.46 -18.22
N THR A 117 -7.18 23.63 -17.64
CA THR A 117 -6.25 23.79 -16.50
C THR A 117 -6.74 23.00 -15.28
N LEU A 118 -8.03 23.09 -14.94
CA LEU A 118 -8.60 22.29 -13.84
C LEU A 118 -8.47 20.77 -14.07
N ALA A 119 -8.69 20.31 -15.30
CA ALA A 119 -8.48 18.92 -15.65
C ALA A 119 -6.99 18.51 -15.56
N GLN A 120 -6.08 19.43 -15.83
CA GLN A 120 -4.65 19.22 -15.67
C GLN A 120 -4.25 19.15 -14.19
N ASP A 121 -4.80 20.02 -13.34
CA ASP A 121 -4.57 19.97 -11.89
C ASP A 121 -5.07 18.64 -11.30
N ASN A 122 -6.24 18.16 -11.72
CA ASN A 122 -6.76 16.85 -11.32
C ASN A 122 -5.84 15.71 -11.75
N THR A 123 -5.22 15.81 -12.93
CA THR A 123 -4.24 14.83 -13.39
C THR A 123 -2.97 14.87 -12.54
N THR A 124 -2.46 16.05 -12.20
CA THR A 124 -1.31 16.22 -11.31
C THR A 124 -1.64 15.69 -9.91
N LEU A 125 -2.82 15.95 -9.40
CA LEU A 125 -3.29 15.40 -8.11
C LEU A 125 -3.33 13.87 -8.13
N ALA A 126 -3.82 13.28 -9.22
CA ALA A 126 -3.84 11.82 -9.36
C ALA A 126 -2.42 11.22 -9.41
N ILE A 127 -1.44 11.94 -9.96
CA ILE A 127 -0.02 11.56 -9.94
C ILE A 127 0.54 11.64 -8.52
N ASP A 128 0.31 12.75 -7.81
CA ASP A 128 0.78 12.91 -6.43
C ASP A 128 0.18 11.83 -5.50
N GLN A 129 -1.09 11.47 -5.72
CA GLN A 129 -1.77 10.38 -4.99
C GLN A 129 -1.19 9.00 -5.33
N PHE A 130 -0.82 8.76 -6.60
CA PHE A 130 -0.13 7.53 -7.01
C PHE A 130 1.23 7.43 -6.32
N ASP A 131 2.00 8.49 -6.29
CA ASP A 131 3.33 8.51 -5.66
C ASP A 131 3.23 8.29 -4.15
N ASP A 132 2.18 8.81 -3.49
CA ASP A 132 1.94 8.58 -2.05
C ASP A 132 1.50 7.14 -1.76
N LEU A 133 0.65 6.57 -2.61
CA LEU A 133 0.26 5.16 -2.54
C LEU A 133 1.49 4.26 -2.72
N LEU A 134 2.32 4.53 -3.71
CA LEU A 134 3.56 3.79 -3.98
C LEU A 134 4.49 3.84 -2.76
N ARG A 135 4.72 5.02 -2.19
CA ARG A 135 5.54 5.24 -0.99
C ARG A 135 5.01 4.41 0.20
N THR A 136 3.71 4.45 0.42
CA THR A 136 3.05 3.75 1.54
C THR A 136 3.14 2.23 1.38
N LEU A 137 2.78 1.71 0.21
CA LEU A 137 2.82 0.26 -0.03
C LEU A 137 4.24 -0.31 -0.05
N ARG A 138 5.22 0.46 -0.58
CA ARG A 138 6.65 0.10 -0.51
C ARG A 138 7.12 0.00 0.94
N PHE A 139 6.74 0.97 1.77
CA PHE A 139 7.06 0.96 3.21
C PHE A 139 6.43 -0.25 3.92
N SER A 140 5.15 -0.56 3.66
CA SER A 140 4.51 -1.75 4.21
C SER A 140 5.27 -3.02 3.82
N LEU A 141 5.54 -3.22 2.53
CA LEU A 141 6.26 -4.40 2.05
C LEU A 141 7.60 -4.60 2.75
N ILE A 142 8.42 -3.54 2.82
CA ILE A 142 9.75 -3.63 3.45
C ILE A 142 9.61 -3.87 4.96
N SER A 143 8.68 -3.17 5.63
CA SER A 143 8.42 -3.32 7.06
C SER A 143 7.97 -4.75 7.40
N ASP A 144 7.10 -5.33 6.58
CA ASP A 144 6.59 -6.69 6.79
C ASP A 144 7.69 -7.75 6.56
N LEU A 145 8.57 -7.55 5.58
CA LEU A 145 9.73 -8.42 5.38
C LEU A 145 10.67 -8.40 6.60
N PHE A 146 10.92 -7.23 7.19
CA PHE A 146 11.71 -7.13 8.42
C PHE A 146 10.99 -7.73 9.63
N GLU A 147 9.67 -7.61 9.70
CA GLU A 147 8.88 -8.24 10.76
C GLU A 147 8.88 -9.76 10.65
N VAL A 148 8.72 -10.33 9.45
CA VAL A 148 8.84 -11.78 9.22
C VAL A 148 10.23 -12.26 9.64
N GLU A 149 11.30 -11.55 9.25
CA GLU A 149 12.66 -11.90 9.69
C GLU A 149 12.80 -11.88 11.22
N HIS A 150 12.20 -10.87 11.87
CA HIS A 150 12.18 -10.76 13.32
C HIS A 150 11.50 -11.97 13.97
N GLN A 151 10.30 -12.33 13.52
CA GLN A 151 9.56 -13.47 14.03
C GLN A 151 10.33 -14.80 13.79
N LEU A 152 10.99 -14.94 12.65
CA LEU A 152 11.85 -16.09 12.36
C LEU A 152 13.08 -16.18 13.28
N LYS A 153 13.67 -15.04 13.67
CA LYS A 153 14.76 -15.01 14.65
C LYS A 153 14.27 -15.41 16.04
N ILE A 154 13.09 -14.93 16.46
CA ILE A 154 12.43 -15.34 17.70
C ILE A 154 12.15 -16.84 17.66
N LYS A 155 11.51 -17.35 16.58
CA LYS A 155 11.24 -18.79 16.38
C LYS A 155 12.50 -19.62 16.56
N LYS A 156 13.64 -19.17 15.99
CA LYS A 156 14.92 -19.89 16.11
C LYS A 156 15.40 -20.00 17.57
N VAL A 157 15.14 -19.00 18.42
CA VAL A 157 15.43 -19.06 19.86
C VAL A 157 14.59 -20.17 20.49
N TYR A 158 13.28 -20.15 20.29
CA TYR A 158 12.38 -21.18 20.82
C TYR A 158 12.72 -22.58 20.31
N ASP A 159 12.94 -22.76 19.02
CA ASP A 159 13.31 -24.06 18.43
C ASP A 159 14.58 -24.63 19.07
N SER A 160 15.58 -23.76 19.33
CA SER A 160 16.83 -24.17 19.97
C SER A 160 16.62 -24.62 21.42
N GLU A 161 15.83 -23.88 22.20
CA GLU A 161 15.56 -24.21 23.61
C GLU A 161 14.67 -25.47 23.72
N ILE A 162 13.63 -25.56 22.92
CA ILE A 162 12.73 -26.72 22.86
C ILE A 162 13.52 -27.98 22.56
N ALA A 163 14.39 -27.98 21.52
CA ALA A 163 15.19 -29.14 21.14
C ALA A 163 16.10 -29.61 22.30
N GLN A 164 16.69 -28.68 23.05
CA GLN A 164 17.54 -29.00 24.20
C GLN A 164 16.72 -29.54 25.38
N LEU A 165 15.55 -28.95 25.65
CA LEU A 165 14.68 -29.47 26.73
C LEU A 165 14.05 -30.80 26.40
N GLU A 166 13.78 -31.10 25.12
CA GLU A 166 13.32 -32.45 24.71
C GLU A 166 14.35 -33.52 25.00
N ILE A 167 15.63 -33.24 24.73
CA ILE A 167 16.73 -34.16 25.07
C ILE A 167 16.81 -34.30 26.59
N LEU A 168 16.69 -33.22 27.35
CA LEU A 168 16.72 -33.26 28.80
C LEU A 168 15.54 -34.04 29.38
N VAL A 169 14.32 -33.83 28.90
CA VAL A 169 13.12 -34.57 29.33
C VAL A 169 13.28 -36.08 29.09
N LYS A 170 13.80 -36.52 27.92
CA LYS A 170 14.07 -37.91 27.64
C LYS A 170 15.05 -38.51 28.68
N GLY A 171 16.13 -37.78 29.01
CA GLY A 171 17.08 -38.19 30.04
C GLY A 171 16.44 -38.28 31.43
N MET A 172 15.61 -37.30 31.79
CA MET A 172 14.90 -37.30 33.08
C MET A 172 13.86 -38.44 33.18
N ASP A 173 13.15 -38.76 32.10
CA ASP A 173 12.22 -39.89 32.09
C ASP A 173 12.93 -41.20 32.39
N ALA A 174 14.13 -41.43 31.85
CA ALA A 174 14.94 -42.61 32.16
C ALA A 174 15.41 -42.60 33.63
N GLN A 175 15.82 -41.44 34.17
CA GLN A 175 16.21 -41.30 35.57
C GLN A 175 15.04 -41.51 36.55
N LEU A 176 13.84 -41.07 36.16
CA LEU A 176 12.61 -41.26 36.94
C LEU A 176 12.26 -42.76 37.02
N GLN A 177 12.34 -43.47 35.88
CA GLN A 177 12.13 -44.93 35.85
C GLN A 177 13.16 -45.68 36.71
N ALA A 178 14.40 -45.19 36.76
CA ALA A 178 15.44 -45.72 37.64
C ALA A 178 15.28 -45.32 39.12
N GLY A 179 14.29 -44.49 39.47
CA GLY A 179 14.05 -44.01 40.85
C GLY A 179 15.04 -42.94 41.32
N ASN A 180 15.84 -42.33 40.44
CA ASN A 180 16.92 -41.39 40.75
C ASN A 180 16.49 -39.94 40.87
N ILE A 181 15.28 -39.60 40.40
CA ILE A 181 14.68 -38.22 40.51
C ILE A 181 13.24 -38.32 40.93
N SER A 182 12.69 -37.18 41.40
CA SER A 182 11.30 -37.11 41.84
C SER A 182 10.35 -36.90 40.62
N VAL A 183 9.11 -37.40 40.72
CA VAL A 183 8.01 -37.10 39.79
C VAL A 183 7.81 -35.61 39.64
N LYS A 184 7.90 -34.85 40.76
CA LYS A 184 7.76 -33.40 40.78
C LYS A 184 8.77 -32.71 39.90
N ASP A 185 10.04 -33.10 39.93
CA ASP A 185 11.09 -32.44 39.16
C ASP A 185 10.94 -32.73 37.67
N ASN A 186 10.61 -33.98 37.31
CA ASN A 186 10.32 -34.34 35.92
C ASN A 186 9.12 -33.55 35.37
N MET A 187 8.03 -33.44 36.13
CA MET A 187 6.85 -32.72 35.72
C MET A 187 7.10 -31.21 35.57
N ARG A 188 8.01 -30.62 36.36
CA ARG A 188 8.40 -29.21 36.21
C ARG A 188 9.06 -28.94 34.86
N VAL A 189 10.00 -29.78 34.41
CA VAL A 189 10.66 -29.59 33.13
C VAL A 189 9.71 -29.85 31.97
N LYS A 190 8.83 -30.85 32.10
CA LYS A 190 7.76 -31.09 31.10
C LYS A 190 6.81 -29.91 30.99
N ALA A 191 6.47 -29.26 32.09
CA ALA A 191 5.64 -28.06 32.08
C ALA A 191 6.36 -26.86 31.41
N LEU A 192 7.66 -26.68 31.65
CA LEU A 192 8.47 -25.68 30.97
C LEU A 192 8.49 -25.93 29.46
N LEU A 193 8.78 -27.16 29.03
CA LEU A 193 8.76 -27.53 27.61
C LEU A 193 7.40 -27.25 26.96
N PHE A 194 6.31 -27.65 27.65
CA PHE A 194 4.95 -27.41 27.15
C PHE A 194 4.65 -25.90 27.00
N ASN A 195 5.09 -25.07 27.96
CA ASN A 195 4.91 -23.62 27.89
C ASN A 195 5.66 -23.04 26.68
N LEU A 196 6.92 -23.42 26.46
CA LEU A 196 7.69 -22.94 25.31
C LEU A 196 7.08 -23.39 23.97
N GLN A 197 6.58 -24.61 23.88
CA GLN A 197 5.87 -25.09 22.69
C GLN A 197 4.59 -24.27 22.41
N ASN A 198 3.83 -23.89 23.44
CA ASN A 198 2.66 -23.03 23.27
C ASN A 198 3.02 -21.59 22.89
N GLU A 199 4.10 -21.04 23.45
CA GLU A 199 4.61 -19.73 23.05
C GLU A 199 5.06 -19.74 21.59
N LEU A 200 5.73 -20.80 21.13
CA LEU A 200 6.13 -20.99 19.74
C LEU A 200 4.92 -20.97 18.77
N VAL A 201 3.81 -21.62 19.14
CA VAL A 201 2.57 -21.59 18.33
C VAL A 201 2.10 -20.15 18.11
N ASN A 202 2.20 -19.27 19.12
CA ASN A 202 1.82 -17.86 18.97
C ASN A 202 2.74 -17.11 17.99
N ILE A 203 4.04 -17.42 18.00
CA ILE A 203 5.01 -16.86 17.06
C ILE A 203 4.71 -17.30 15.63
N GLU A 204 4.47 -18.60 15.41
CA GLU A 204 4.09 -19.10 14.10
C GLU A 204 2.76 -18.52 13.60
N ALA A 205 1.78 -18.37 14.48
CA ALA A 205 0.52 -17.73 14.16
C ALA A 205 0.68 -16.23 13.80
N ALA A 206 1.66 -15.53 14.37
CA ALA A 206 1.94 -14.13 14.07
C ALA A 206 2.59 -13.93 12.68
N ILE A 207 3.24 -14.94 12.12
CA ILE A 207 3.85 -14.89 10.78
C ILE A 207 2.76 -14.94 9.69
N ILE A 208 1.70 -15.71 9.87
CA ILE A 208 0.66 -15.95 8.85
C ILE A 208 0.06 -14.65 8.27
N PRO A 209 -0.40 -13.67 9.06
CA PRO A 209 -0.95 -12.43 8.49
C PRO A 209 0.09 -11.59 7.76
N LEU A 210 1.36 -11.62 8.19
CA LEU A 210 2.46 -10.90 7.52
C LEU A 210 2.74 -11.50 6.14
N GLU A 211 2.82 -12.82 6.04
CA GLU A 211 2.98 -13.52 4.77
C GLU A 211 1.81 -13.25 3.83
N SER A 212 0.58 -13.27 4.35
CA SER A 212 -0.62 -12.94 3.58
C SER A 212 -0.57 -11.52 3.00
N GLU A 213 -0.12 -10.54 3.77
CA GLU A 213 0.04 -9.15 3.31
C GLU A 213 1.14 -9.04 2.24
N ILE A 214 2.29 -9.69 2.45
CA ILE A 214 3.38 -9.72 1.47
C ILE A 214 2.91 -10.36 0.16
N HIS A 215 2.22 -11.51 0.22
CA HIS A 215 1.67 -12.16 -0.98
C HIS A 215 0.68 -11.27 -1.72
N LEU A 216 -0.19 -10.56 -0.99
CA LEU A 216 -1.13 -9.60 -1.56
C LEU A 216 -0.39 -8.45 -2.27
N LEU A 217 0.70 -7.96 -1.69
CA LEU A 217 1.49 -6.88 -2.27
C LEU A 217 2.25 -7.33 -3.52
N LEU A 218 2.82 -8.53 -3.50
CA LEU A 218 3.62 -9.08 -4.60
C LEU A 218 2.76 -9.58 -5.76
N ASN A 219 1.59 -10.19 -5.46
CA ASN A 219 0.67 -10.78 -6.44
C ASN A 219 1.40 -11.60 -7.52
N ASN A 220 2.28 -12.50 -7.07
CA ASN A 220 3.16 -13.28 -7.94
C ASN A 220 2.71 -14.73 -8.16
N GLY A 221 1.53 -15.11 -7.66
CA GLY A 221 0.95 -16.46 -7.79
C GLY A 221 1.55 -17.51 -6.85
N HIS A 222 2.36 -17.11 -5.87
CA HIS A 222 2.93 -18.00 -4.84
C HIS A 222 2.22 -17.89 -3.49
N ASP A 223 0.90 -17.73 -3.48
CA ASP A 223 0.06 -17.36 -2.33
C ASP A 223 0.15 -18.31 -1.12
N SER A 224 0.74 -19.49 -1.28
CA SER A 224 0.90 -20.49 -0.22
C SER A 224 2.37 -20.79 0.15
N ALA A 225 3.32 -20.09 -0.45
CA ALA A 225 4.74 -20.29 -0.16
C ALA A 225 5.12 -19.62 1.19
N PHE A 226 5.96 -20.32 1.97
CA PHE A 226 6.57 -19.74 3.16
C PHE A 226 7.59 -18.68 2.74
N ILE A 227 7.50 -17.48 3.32
CA ILE A 227 8.40 -16.39 2.98
C ILE A 227 9.62 -16.40 3.89
N LYS A 228 10.80 -16.49 3.27
CA LYS A 228 12.08 -16.36 3.95
C LYS A 228 12.79 -15.09 3.45
N PRO A 229 12.68 -13.96 4.16
CA PRO A 229 13.39 -12.75 3.79
C PRO A 229 14.90 -12.94 3.85
N VAL A 230 15.61 -12.41 2.84
CA VAL A 230 17.07 -12.35 2.82
C VAL A 230 17.47 -10.88 2.89
N LEU A 231 17.74 -10.41 4.12
CA LEU A 231 18.01 -9.01 4.42
C LEU A 231 19.51 -8.80 4.61
N GLY A 232 20.10 -7.98 3.74
CA GLY A 232 21.55 -7.70 3.72
C GLY A 232 21.91 -6.49 4.57
N TYR A 233 21.83 -6.59 5.91
CA TYR A 233 22.26 -5.50 6.80
C TYR A 233 23.27 -5.97 7.85
N HIS A 234 24.08 -5.03 8.34
CA HIS A 234 25.02 -5.25 9.43
C HIS A 234 24.65 -4.35 10.60
N LEU A 235 24.15 -4.95 11.68
CA LEU A 235 23.60 -4.22 12.82
C LEU A 235 24.57 -3.18 13.44
N PRO A 236 25.87 -3.45 13.65
CA PRO A 236 26.82 -2.46 14.13
C PRO A 236 26.90 -1.19 13.26
N ASP A 237 26.79 -1.32 11.93
CA ASP A 237 26.77 -0.17 11.02
C ASP A 237 25.53 0.69 11.24
N LEU A 238 24.37 0.04 11.45
CA LEU A 238 23.10 0.73 11.71
C LEU A 238 23.10 1.44 13.07
N ILE A 239 23.67 0.83 14.11
CA ILE A 239 23.84 1.46 15.44
C ILE A 239 24.68 2.72 15.34
N ASN A 240 25.75 2.71 14.54
CA ASN A 240 26.68 3.83 14.40
C ASN A 240 26.33 4.78 13.24
N THR A 241 25.18 4.61 12.60
CA THR A 241 24.75 5.48 11.50
C THR A 241 24.59 6.92 11.96
N THR A 242 25.29 7.84 11.28
CA THR A 242 25.14 9.28 11.52
C THR A 242 23.96 9.82 10.73
N LEU A 243 23.06 10.52 11.41
CA LEU A 243 21.92 11.15 10.78
C LEU A 243 22.31 12.49 10.16
N PRO A 244 21.74 12.87 8.99
CA PRO A 244 21.80 14.23 8.49
C PRO A 244 21.19 15.23 9.48
N GLU A 245 21.50 16.52 9.31
CA GLU A 245 20.93 17.56 10.17
C GLU A 245 19.39 17.54 10.12
N ARG A 246 18.75 17.61 11.27
CA ARG A 246 17.27 17.56 11.43
C ARG A 246 16.55 18.56 10.54
N GLN A 247 17.02 19.80 10.49
CA GLN A 247 16.41 20.85 9.69
C GLN A 247 16.49 20.54 8.18
N GLN A 248 17.60 19.93 7.75
CA GLN A 248 17.77 19.48 6.36
C GLN A 248 16.79 18.38 6.01
N LEU A 249 16.56 17.40 6.90
CA LEU A 249 15.59 16.32 6.72
C LEU A 249 14.15 16.87 6.60
N ILE A 250 13.78 17.84 7.44
CA ILE A 250 12.46 18.49 7.38
C ILE A 250 12.28 19.22 6.05
N GLN A 251 13.27 20.03 5.62
CA GLN A 251 13.19 20.74 4.34
C GLN A 251 13.07 19.78 3.17
N GLN A 252 13.82 18.68 3.21
CA GLN A 252 13.74 17.63 2.20
C GLN A 252 12.36 16.99 2.18
N ALA A 253 11.79 16.61 3.33
CA ALA A 253 10.46 16.03 3.42
C ALA A 253 9.38 16.97 2.86
N LEU A 254 9.40 18.26 3.22
CA LEU A 254 8.49 19.28 2.70
C LEU A 254 8.57 19.44 1.17
N ALA A 255 9.73 19.16 0.57
CA ALA A 255 9.93 19.24 -0.87
C ALA A 255 9.58 17.94 -1.61
N THR A 256 9.82 16.78 -1.00
CA THR A 256 9.76 15.48 -1.70
C THR A 256 8.48 14.71 -1.44
N ARG A 257 7.88 14.81 -0.25
CA ARG A 257 6.72 14.00 0.13
C ARG A 257 5.51 14.22 -0.79
N PRO A 258 4.95 13.15 -1.35
CA PRO A 258 3.84 13.24 -2.29
C PRO A 258 2.54 13.76 -1.65
N ASP A 259 2.26 13.42 -0.39
CA ASP A 259 1.09 13.92 0.36
C ASP A 259 1.14 15.46 0.55
N GLY A 260 2.33 16.03 0.78
CA GLY A 260 2.54 17.47 0.81
C GLY A 260 2.38 18.12 -0.57
N LYS A 261 2.83 17.45 -1.65
CA LYS A 261 2.61 17.88 -3.03
C LYS A 261 1.13 17.86 -3.38
N ALA A 262 0.42 16.78 -3.06
CA ALA A 262 -1.02 16.66 -3.29
C ALA A 262 -1.81 17.81 -2.62
N ALA A 263 -1.48 18.17 -1.38
CA ALA A 263 -2.11 19.30 -0.70
C ALA A 263 -1.84 20.63 -1.39
N ARG A 264 -0.65 20.84 -1.96
CA ARG A 264 -0.29 22.03 -2.74
C ARG A 264 -1.01 22.05 -4.09
N THR A 265 -1.02 20.94 -4.82
CA THR A 265 -1.75 20.78 -6.08
C THR A 265 -3.25 21.07 -5.88
N GLN A 266 -3.82 20.64 -4.75
CA GLN A 266 -5.22 20.93 -4.42
C GLN A 266 -5.46 22.42 -4.15
N LEU A 267 -4.51 23.14 -3.56
CA LEU A 267 -4.60 24.61 -3.40
C LEU A 267 -4.54 25.31 -4.75
N ASP A 268 -3.67 24.87 -5.66
CA ASP A 268 -3.57 25.41 -7.02
C ASP A 268 -4.88 25.17 -7.78
N TYR A 269 -5.46 23.97 -7.67
CA TYR A 269 -6.78 23.64 -8.22
C TYR A 269 -7.86 24.63 -7.75
N GLN A 270 -7.94 24.93 -6.44
CA GLN A 270 -8.93 25.88 -5.91
C GLN A 270 -8.68 27.30 -6.44
N SER A 271 -7.42 27.68 -6.61
CA SER A 271 -7.06 28.98 -7.18
C SER A 271 -7.48 29.10 -8.65
N HIS A 272 -7.24 28.05 -9.43
CA HIS A 272 -7.69 27.96 -10.83
C HIS A 272 -9.21 27.86 -10.93
N ASN A 273 -9.88 27.17 -9.99
CA ASN A 273 -11.33 27.12 -9.91
C ASN A 273 -11.92 28.50 -9.66
N LEU A 274 -11.36 29.34 -8.78
CA LEU A 274 -11.81 30.71 -8.60
C LEU A 274 -11.73 31.51 -9.92
N ALA A 275 -10.64 31.34 -10.67
CA ALA A 275 -10.49 31.99 -11.98
C ALA A 275 -11.54 31.47 -12.98
N TYR A 276 -11.89 30.20 -12.94
CA TYR A 276 -12.95 29.61 -13.76
C TYR A 276 -14.33 30.12 -13.34
N GLN A 277 -14.66 30.18 -12.05
CA GLN A 277 -15.93 30.72 -11.55
C GLN A 277 -16.12 32.19 -11.92
N LYS A 278 -15.02 32.98 -11.89
CA LYS A 278 -15.04 34.38 -12.39
C LYS A 278 -15.30 34.45 -13.90
N ALA A 279 -14.79 33.52 -14.68
CA ALA A 279 -15.03 33.41 -16.10
C ALA A 279 -16.49 33.06 -16.42
N LEU A 280 -17.10 32.15 -15.63
CA LEU A 280 -18.51 31.77 -15.77
C LEU A 280 -19.48 32.95 -15.55
N ALA A 281 -19.07 33.98 -14.81
CA ALA A 281 -19.84 35.22 -14.66
C ALA A 281 -19.93 36.05 -15.95
N LYS A 282 -19.11 35.75 -16.97
CA LYS A 282 -19.14 36.44 -18.27
C LYS A 282 -20.04 35.65 -19.23
N PRO A 283 -20.81 36.36 -20.11
CA PRO A 283 -21.67 35.68 -21.07
C PRO A 283 -20.88 34.96 -22.17
N ASP A 284 -21.43 33.84 -22.65
CA ASP A 284 -20.97 33.20 -23.87
C ASP A 284 -21.76 33.75 -25.07
N VAL A 285 -21.20 33.66 -26.26
CA VAL A 285 -21.81 34.14 -27.50
C VAL A 285 -22.22 32.96 -28.35
N ASN A 286 -23.49 32.92 -28.76
CA ASN A 286 -23.96 31.99 -29.77
C ASN A 286 -24.04 32.72 -31.12
N ILE A 287 -23.35 32.20 -32.12
CA ILE A 287 -23.34 32.75 -33.49
C ILE A 287 -23.91 31.68 -34.42
N GLY A 288 -24.85 32.07 -35.26
CA GLY A 288 -25.49 31.18 -36.21
C GLY A 288 -25.88 31.85 -37.49
N THR A 289 -26.14 31.01 -38.49
CA THR A 289 -26.79 31.41 -39.76
C THR A 289 -28.13 30.73 -39.84
N GLU A 290 -29.12 31.44 -40.40
CA GLU A 290 -30.49 30.94 -40.54
C GLU A 290 -31.03 31.16 -41.95
N PHE A 291 -31.81 30.23 -42.40
CA PHE A 291 -32.62 30.29 -43.61
C PHE A 291 -34.08 30.21 -43.22
N ASP A 292 -34.88 31.14 -43.72
CA ASP A 292 -36.31 31.19 -43.51
C ASP A 292 -37.02 31.45 -44.84
N GLN A 293 -37.78 30.42 -45.29
CA GLN A 293 -38.44 30.43 -46.59
C GLN A 293 -39.55 31.52 -46.70
N HIS A 294 -40.30 31.75 -45.61
CA HIS A 294 -41.39 32.71 -45.55
C HIS A 294 -41.19 33.74 -44.44
N SER A 295 -39.98 34.26 -44.34
CA SER A 295 -39.68 35.35 -43.40
C SER A 295 -40.55 36.56 -43.62
N SER A 296 -40.93 37.24 -42.57
CA SER A 296 -41.66 38.50 -42.59
C SER A 296 -40.85 39.66 -43.21
N TYR A 297 -39.55 39.50 -43.37
CA TYR A 297 -38.66 40.52 -44.00
C TYR A 297 -38.57 40.38 -45.51
N SER A 298 -38.33 39.17 -45.99
CA SER A 298 -38.28 38.84 -47.42
C SER A 298 -38.38 37.33 -47.62
N PRO A 299 -38.97 36.85 -48.75
CA PRO A 299 -38.94 35.44 -49.09
C PRO A 299 -37.51 34.92 -49.22
N ASN A 300 -37.25 33.70 -48.79
CA ASN A 300 -35.94 33.05 -48.82
C ASN A 300 -34.84 33.84 -48.07
N TYR A 301 -35.20 34.32 -46.88
CA TYR A 301 -34.30 35.13 -46.05
C TYR A 301 -33.10 34.30 -45.57
N ILE A 302 -31.89 34.85 -45.68
CA ILE A 302 -30.67 34.32 -45.06
C ILE A 302 -30.18 35.36 -44.08
N GLY A 303 -30.08 34.97 -42.80
CA GLY A 303 -29.70 35.84 -41.70
C GLY A 303 -28.47 35.38 -40.93
N LEU A 304 -27.83 36.33 -40.24
CA LEU A 304 -26.84 36.08 -39.19
C LEU A 304 -27.52 36.27 -37.85
N ALA A 305 -27.58 35.20 -37.04
CA ALA A 305 -28.15 35.24 -35.71
C ALA A 305 -27.01 35.33 -34.67
N VAL A 306 -27.05 36.32 -33.80
CA VAL A 306 -26.12 36.46 -32.66
C VAL A 306 -26.97 36.54 -31.39
N SER A 307 -26.73 35.59 -30.46
CA SER A 307 -27.41 35.50 -29.18
C SER A 307 -26.41 35.60 -28.04
N LEU A 308 -26.71 36.45 -27.06
CA LEU A 308 -25.87 36.70 -25.89
C LEU A 308 -26.75 36.76 -24.64
N PRO A 309 -26.59 35.85 -23.66
CA PRO A 309 -27.29 35.96 -22.39
C PRO A 309 -26.77 37.15 -21.58
N LEU A 310 -27.66 37.98 -21.07
CA LEU A 310 -27.27 39.12 -20.22
C LEU A 310 -27.23 38.71 -18.76
N ASN A 311 -26.04 38.57 -18.21
CA ASN A 311 -25.78 38.13 -16.82
C ASN A 311 -26.09 39.32 -15.84
N ILE A 312 -27.32 39.83 -15.82
CA ILE A 312 -27.73 40.96 -14.97
C ILE A 312 -28.08 40.48 -13.57
N LEU A 313 -28.86 39.41 -13.47
CA LEU A 313 -29.37 38.85 -12.20
C LEU A 313 -28.38 37.80 -11.62
N ASN A 314 -28.04 36.80 -12.40
CA ASN A 314 -27.08 35.76 -11.99
C ASN A 314 -25.67 36.10 -12.49
N ARG A 315 -24.83 36.61 -11.60
CA ARG A 315 -23.43 36.99 -11.84
C ARG A 315 -22.45 35.95 -11.21
N ASN A 316 -22.92 34.74 -10.91
CA ASN A 316 -22.13 33.70 -10.28
C ASN A 316 -21.49 34.07 -8.93
N LYS A 317 -22.04 35.07 -8.21
CA LYS A 317 -21.44 35.61 -6.98
C LYS A 317 -21.28 34.54 -5.87
N GLY A 318 -22.28 33.68 -5.71
CA GLY A 318 -22.26 32.60 -4.73
C GLY A 318 -21.11 31.61 -4.95
N ASN A 319 -20.92 31.12 -6.19
CA ASN A 319 -19.84 30.19 -6.52
C ASN A 319 -18.46 30.88 -6.44
N ILE A 320 -18.37 32.17 -6.77
CA ILE A 320 -17.13 32.95 -6.59
C ILE A 320 -16.77 33.04 -5.11
N ALA A 321 -17.74 33.36 -4.24
CA ALA A 321 -17.52 33.42 -2.79
C ALA A 321 -17.15 32.02 -2.24
N ASN A 322 -17.85 30.98 -2.67
CA ASN A 322 -17.52 29.60 -2.31
C ASN A 322 -16.05 29.26 -2.67
N ALA A 323 -15.62 29.53 -3.92
CA ALA A 323 -14.26 29.28 -4.35
C ALA A 323 -13.22 30.07 -3.53
N GLN A 324 -13.54 31.30 -3.11
CA GLN A 324 -12.67 32.07 -2.22
C GLN A 324 -12.51 31.45 -0.84
N TYR A 325 -13.58 30.93 -0.24
CA TYR A 325 -13.52 30.23 1.03
C TYR A 325 -12.81 28.87 0.89
N SER A 326 -13.01 28.16 -0.23
CA SER A 326 -12.31 26.91 -0.52
C SER A 326 -10.79 27.10 -0.62
N ILE A 327 -10.31 28.22 -1.17
CA ILE A 327 -8.87 28.56 -1.15
C ILE A 327 -8.38 28.73 0.29
N ARG A 328 -9.11 29.47 1.15
CA ARG A 328 -8.72 29.65 2.56
C ARG A 328 -8.72 28.34 3.33
N GLN A 329 -9.71 27.48 3.09
CA GLN A 329 -9.78 26.16 3.67
C GLN A 329 -8.57 25.32 3.25
N GLN A 330 -8.26 25.30 1.96
CA GLN A 330 -7.16 24.49 1.44
C GLN A 330 -5.80 25.02 1.87
N GLN A 331 -5.64 26.33 2.05
CA GLN A 331 -4.43 26.92 2.64
C GLN A 331 -4.22 26.41 4.08
N ALA A 332 -5.27 26.43 4.90
CA ALA A 332 -5.17 25.90 6.27
C ALA A 332 -4.85 24.39 6.30
N ILE A 333 -5.38 23.59 5.35
CA ILE A 333 -5.04 22.17 5.19
C ILE A 333 -3.57 22.02 4.83
N LEU A 334 -3.05 22.80 3.89
CA LEU A 334 -1.62 22.75 3.48
C LEU A 334 -0.70 23.14 4.65
N ASP A 335 -1.04 24.19 5.40
CA ASP A 335 -0.26 24.60 6.57
C ASP A 335 -0.25 23.52 7.65
N GLY A 336 -1.41 22.90 7.91
CA GLY A 336 -1.51 21.74 8.81
C GLY A 336 -0.71 20.53 8.34
N GLN A 337 -0.73 20.25 7.02
CA GLN A 337 0.06 19.15 6.44
C GLN A 337 1.56 19.41 6.56
N ASN A 338 2.04 20.63 6.31
CA ASN A 338 3.44 21.00 6.49
C ASN A 338 3.89 20.86 7.96
N GLN A 339 3.04 21.25 8.90
CA GLN A 339 3.32 21.07 10.33
C GLN A 339 3.37 19.58 10.70
N ARG A 340 2.44 18.78 10.18
CA ARG A 340 2.41 17.33 10.38
C ARG A 340 3.68 16.66 9.85
N ILE A 341 4.09 16.96 8.61
CA ILE A 341 5.33 16.46 8.01
C ILE A 341 6.54 16.79 8.91
N SER A 342 6.64 18.03 9.38
CA SER A 342 7.74 18.45 10.25
C SER A 342 7.74 17.69 11.59
N SER A 343 6.56 17.44 12.17
CA SER A 343 6.41 16.71 13.42
C SER A 343 6.77 15.23 13.25
N GLU A 344 6.33 14.59 12.16
CA GLU A 344 6.61 13.18 11.87
C GLU A 344 8.11 12.93 11.65
N VAL A 345 8.79 13.81 10.91
CA VAL A 345 10.25 13.73 10.72
C VAL A 345 10.98 13.91 12.06
N ASN A 346 10.55 14.88 12.89
CA ASN A 346 11.12 15.07 14.22
C ASN A 346 10.99 13.83 15.09
N ALA A 347 9.80 13.24 15.13
CA ALA A 347 9.53 12.03 15.90
C ALA A 347 10.38 10.84 15.42
N ALA A 348 10.52 10.65 14.09
CA ALA A 348 11.35 9.59 13.53
C ALA A 348 12.85 9.76 13.91
N VAL A 349 13.38 10.99 13.86
CA VAL A 349 14.75 11.29 14.30
C VAL A 349 14.92 10.99 15.78
N ASP A 350 13.98 11.44 16.63
CA ASP A 350 14.05 11.22 18.08
C ASP A 350 13.98 9.72 18.43
N GLN A 351 13.17 8.94 17.71
CA GLN A 351 13.10 7.48 17.87
C GLN A 351 14.43 6.80 17.52
N ILE A 352 15.08 7.19 16.42
CA ILE A 352 16.38 6.63 16.05
C ILE A 352 17.41 6.94 17.12
N LEU A 353 17.53 8.19 17.57
CA LEU A 353 18.49 8.59 18.61
C LEU A 353 18.23 7.84 19.91
N PHE A 354 16.98 7.60 20.26
CA PHE A 354 16.61 6.79 21.42
C PHE A 354 17.09 5.35 21.26
N TYR A 355 16.76 4.68 20.12
CA TYR A 355 17.14 3.30 19.91
C TYR A 355 18.63 3.11 19.69
N GLN A 356 19.36 4.07 19.11
CA GLN A 356 20.82 4.02 19.03
C GLN A 356 21.48 4.09 20.43
N LYS A 357 20.90 4.85 21.35
CA LYS A 357 21.39 4.92 22.74
C LYS A 357 21.14 3.60 23.48
N VAL A 358 20.01 2.94 23.24
CA VAL A 358 19.66 1.65 23.85
C VAL A 358 20.49 0.53 23.25
N ASN A 359 20.64 0.49 21.92
CA ASN A 359 21.43 -0.51 21.21
C ASN A 359 22.89 -0.09 21.14
N ASN A 360 23.71 -0.57 22.07
CA ASN A 360 25.14 -0.29 22.07
C ASN A 360 25.98 -1.57 21.86
N LEU A 361 27.25 -1.41 21.52
CA LEU A 361 28.14 -2.55 21.23
C LEU A 361 28.32 -3.49 22.44
N GLN A 362 28.26 -2.96 23.68
CA GLN A 362 28.35 -3.78 24.89
C GLN A 362 27.17 -4.76 25.02
N GLN A 363 25.97 -4.39 24.55
CA GLN A 363 24.82 -5.31 24.54
C GLN A 363 25.00 -6.43 23.51
N LEU A 364 25.67 -6.19 22.39
CA LEU A 364 25.99 -7.25 21.42
C LEU A 364 26.98 -8.24 22.00
N GLU A 365 28.03 -7.78 22.68
CA GLU A 365 29.00 -8.62 23.38
C GLU A 365 28.31 -9.43 24.50
N PHE A 366 27.47 -8.78 25.30
CA PHE A 366 26.66 -9.45 26.32
C PHE A 366 25.84 -10.57 25.74
N SER A 367 25.14 -10.34 24.62
CA SER A 367 24.32 -11.35 23.95
C SER A 367 25.12 -12.61 23.56
N GLN A 368 26.34 -12.44 23.05
CA GLN A 368 27.21 -13.57 22.65
C GLN A 368 27.71 -14.34 23.87
N GLN A 369 28.11 -13.62 24.93
CA GLN A 369 28.52 -14.25 26.19
C GLN A 369 27.37 -15.01 26.85
N TYR A 370 26.16 -14.47 26.76
CA TYR A 370 24.97 -15.06 27.36
C TYR A 370 24.54 -16.35 26.66
N ASP A 371 24.70 -16.45 25.32
CA ASP A 371 24.51 -17.68 24.57
C ASP A 371 25.47 -18.80 25.03
N THR A 372 26.73 -18.44 25.27
CA THR A 372 27.73 -19.38 25.81
C THR A 372 27.40 -19.82 27.22
N LEU A 373 26.94 -18.90 28.06
CA LEU A 373 26.54 -19.18 29.44
C LEU A 373 25.33 -20.15 29.49
N PHE A 374 24.37 -19.99 28.59
CA PHE A 374 23.22 -20.89 28.53
C PHE A 374 23.65 -22.34 28.25
N GLN A 375 24.58 -22.57 27.32
CA GLN A 375 25.13 -23.92 27.03
C GLN A 375 25.85 -24.50 28.25
N ASN A 376 26.61 -23.67 28.98
CA ASN A 376 27.29 -24.06 30.19
C ASN A 376 26.31 -24.42 31.30
N MET A 377 25.23 -23.69 31.49
CA MET A 377 24.20 -23.97 32.49
C MET A 377 23.46 -25.26 32.22
N LEU A 378 23.13 -25.56 30.96
CA LEU A 378 22.55 -26.82 30.55
C LEU A 378 23.48 -27.99 30.89
N SER A 379 24.75 -27.89 30.55
CA SER A 379 25.77 -28.88 30.85
C SER A 379 25.96 -29.09 32.35
N SER A 380 26.00 -28.01 33.13
CA SER A 380 26.13 -28.04 34.58
C SER A 380 24.92 -28.71 35.27
N TYR A 381 23.73 -28.47 34.75
CA TYR A 381 22.52 -29.14 35.24
C TYR A 381 22.56 -30.63 34.94
N GLN A 382 22.96 -31.06 33.74
CA GLN A 382 23.11 -32.48 33.36
C GLN A 382 24.15 -33.19 34.25
N GLN A 383 25.21 -32.48 34.69
CA GLN A 383 26.24 -32.94 35.61
C GLN A 383 25.84 -32.84 37.09
N ARG A 384 24.63 -32.40 37.40
CA ARG A 384 24.10 -32.18 38.77
C ARG A 384 24.90 -31.15 39.57
N GLN A 385 25.53 -30.17 38.92
CA GLN A 385 26.30 -29.10 39.56
C GLN A 385 25.41 -27.91 39.95
N VAL A 386 24.26 -27.74 39.31
CA VAL A 386 23.26 -26.74 39.61
C VAL A 386 21.90 -27.40 39.89
N SER A 387 21.06 -26.77 40.69
CA SER A 387 19.72 -27.25 41.01
C SER A 387 18.76 -27.06 39.85
N LEU A 388 17.64 -27.84 39.84
CA LEU A 388 16.58 -27.67 38.86
C LEU A 388 15.98 -26.24 38.89
N LEU A 389 15.82 -25.69 40.08
CA LEU A 389 15.25 -24.34 40.22
C LEU A 389 16.14 -23.27 39.58
N GLU A 390 17.44 -23.30 39.87
CA GLU A 390 18.43 -22.40 39.26
C GLU A 390 18.47 -22.55 37.74
N PHE A 391 18.39 -23.79 37.21
CA PHE A 391 18.33 -24.03 35.78
C PHE A 391 17.08 -23.43 35.11
N ILE A 392 15.89 -23.62 35.70
CA ILE A 392 14.63 -23.07 35.17
C ILE A 392 14.68 -21.53 35.23
N ASP A 393 15.02 -20.94 36.37
CA ASP A 393 15.10 -19.49 36.54
C ASP A 393 16.07 -18.86 35.54
N PHE A 394 17.22 -19.52 35.30
CA PHE A 394 18.19 -19.05 34.31
C PHE A 394 17.68 -19.17 32.88
N THR A 395 17.00 -20.27 32.52
CA THR A 395 16.42 -20.49 31.19
C THR A 395 15.36 -19.43 30.87
N ASP A 396 14.47 -19.12 31.80
CA ASP A 396 13.47 -18.08 31.63
C ASP A 396 14.15 -16.67 31.49
N ALA A 397 15.13 -16.38 32.33
CA ALA A 397 15.87 -15.10 32.24
C ALA A 397 16.65 -14.98 30.92
N TYR A 398 17.24 -16.08 30.44
CA TYR A 398 17.94 -16.13 29.16
C TYR A 398 16.99 -15.85 28.00
N LYS A 399 15.87 -16.57 27.91
CA LYS A 399 14.84 -16.37 26.89
C LYS A 399 14.38 -14.92 26.86
N ASP A 400 13.91 -14.39 28.01
CA ASP A 400 13.38 -13.05 28.10
C ASP A 400 14.39 -11.97 27.69
N SER A 401 15.64 -12.12 28.07
CA SER A 401 16.72 -11.21 27.69
C SER A 401 17.00 -11.26 26.20
N LYS A 402 17.02 -12.47 25.62
CA LYS A 402 17.27 -12.69 24.19
C LYS A 402 16.16 -12.08 23.32
N LEU A 403 14.89 -12.30 23.70
CA LEU A 403 13.75 -11.71 23.01
C LEU A 403 13.78 -10.18 23.06
N LYS A 404 14.01 -9.59 24.22
CA LYS A 404 14.14 -8.13 24.38
C LYS A 404 15.25 -7.54 23.52
N LEU A 405 16.39 -8.21 23.39
CA LEU A 405 17.48 -7.78 22.50
C LEU A 405 17.04 -7.82 21.02
N LEU A 406 16.37 -8.88 20.58
CA LEU A 406 15.84 -8.99 19.23
C LEU A 406 14.81 -7.87 18.94
N ASP A 407 13.90 -7.62 19.89
CA ASP A 407 12.92 -6.53 19.80
C ASP A 407 13.60 -5.16 19.66
N GLN A 408 14.62 -4.86 20.48
CA GLN A 408 15.36 -3.60 20.43
C GLN A 408 16.11 -3.42 19.10
N HIS A 409 16.72 -4.49 18.58
CA HIS A 409 17.41 -4.45 17.29
C HIS A 409 16.42 -4.16 16.15
N THR A 410 15.29 -4.86 16.15
CA THR A 410 14.25 -4.66 15.13
C THR A 410 13.60 -3.29 15.25
N ALA A 411 13.40 -2.76 16.45
CA ALA A 411 12.88 -1.42 16.67
C ALA A 411 13.81 -0.33 16.10
N LEU A 412 15.14 -0.49 16.21
CA LEU A 412 16.09 0.41 15.55
C LEU A 412 15.95 0.37 14.04
N ILE A 413 15.90 -0.83 13.45
CA ILE A 413 15.75 -1.00 11.99
C ILE A 413 14.45 -0.36 11.51
N LYS A 414 13.35 -0.60 12.20
CA LYS A 414 12.04 0.00 11.87
C LYS A 414 12.06 1.52 11.99
N ALA A 415 12.73 2.07 12.99
CA ALA A 415 12.90 3.52 13.12
C ALA A 415 13.69 4.14 11.96
N LEU A 416 14.69 3.42 11.43
CA LEU A 416 15.46 3.85 10.25
C LEU A 416 14.62 3.80 8.97
N LEU A 417 13.81 2.74 8.79
CA LEU A 417 12.85 2.62 7.69
C LEU A 417 11.79 3.73 7.76
N GLU A 418 11.27 3.99 8.96
CA GLU A 418 10.30 5.05 9.22
C GLU A 418 10.86 6.43 8.84
N LEU A 419 12.13 6.73 9.15
CA LEU A 419 12.73 8.00 8.75
C LEU A 419 12.76 8.14 7.21
N ASN A 420 13.15 7.11 6.48
CA ASN A 420 13.12 7.12 5.01
C ASN A 420 11.71 7.37 4.49
N PHE A 421 10.72 6.71 5.07
CA PHE A 421 9.31 6.92 4.75
C PHE A 421 8.85 8.35 5.05
N GLN A 422 9.19 8.89 6.25
CA GLN A 422 8.77 10.23 6.66
C GLN A 422 9.48 11.35 5.88
N VAL A 423 10.69 11.11 5.38
CA VAL A 423 11.38 12.04 4.48
C VAL A 423 10.87 11.92 3.04
N GLY A 424 10.21 10.79 2.68
CA GLY A 424 9.75 10.51 1.32
C GLY A 424 10.88 10.14 0.34
N LYS A 425 12.02 9.71 0.87
CA LYS A 425 13.22 9.34 0.12
C LYS A 425 14.16 8.53 1.00
N ASP A 426 14.89 7.58 0.43
CA ASP A 426 15.90 6.82 1.13
C ASP A 426 17.10 7.73 1.49
N VAL A 427 17.13 8.19 2.75
CA VAL A 427 18.24 9.00 3.32
C VAL A 427 19.26 8.14 4.05
N ILE A 428 18.83 6.92 4.45
CA ILE A 428 19.66 5.91 5.08
C ILE A 428 19.50 4.60 4.31
N THR A 429 20.62 4.04 3.87
CA THR A 429 20.63 2.72 3.21
C THR A 429 20.72 1.64 4.28
N ILE A 430 19.71 0.77 4.38
CA ILE A 430 19.64 -0.32 5.36
C ILE A 430 20.15 -1.61 4.74
N ASN A 431 19.76 -1.91 3.50
CA ASN A 431 20.20 -3.10 2.73
C ASN A 431 21.32 -2.70 1.78
N LYS A 432 22.42 -3.43 1.82
CA LYS A 432 23.56 -3.31 0.87
C LYS A 432 23.61 -4.52 -0.04
#